data_c95850763815968a88a405494432fb1e
#
_entry.id   c95850763815968a88a405494432fb1e
#
_cell.length_a   1.000
_cell.length_b   1.000
_cell.length_c   1.000
_cell.angle_alpha   90.00
_cell.angle_beta   90.00
_cell.angle_gamma   90.00
#
_symmetry.space_group_name_H-M   'P 1'
#
loop_
_entity.id
_entity.type
_entity.pdbx_description
1 polymer ?
#
loop_
_entity_poly.entity_id
_entity_poly.type
_entity_poly.pdbx_seq_one_letter_code
_entity_poly.pdbx_strand_id
1 'polypeptide(L)'
;GGGGRCGSCGGVGASTPITCDAVNGAAPTDDVAPASDNVPFEELAPHVETTFRQMEADCAANTKPAGLLDHVDTVSVARDLDVLRALSGNEKLDYLGASYGTYLGAYYAELFPANTGRMVLDGALDPSLSQYERRRGQAQGFEQALRNYVDWCQAGQDCPLTGGTDAGVQQIVDLIAAADQTPVASSDPNRPVTGQEIQTIVLLYLRLSEGSWTVLNTALNQAINQNDASTFRVLANETLSQSMVDVGVFYGNTCLDYRVEGDMTTWAAQSQELEKVAPHFGTLYEGGDLTCQSWGHSGTQPPKALHAKGAAPIL
;
A
#
# COMPACT_ATOMS: atom_id res chain seq x y z
N GLY A 1 -13.52 -33.12 -3.15
CA GLY A 1 -13.63 -31.76 -2.73
C GLY A 1 -12.46 -30.96 -3.26
N GLY A 2 -12.56 -30.41 -4.49
CA GLY A 2 -11.56 -29.50 -5.03
C GLY A 2 -11.93 -28.08 -4.58
N GLY A 3 -11.20 -27.52 -3.61
CA GLY A 3 -11.32 -26.10 -3.28
C GLY A 3 -10.82 -25.25 -4.44
N GLY A 4 -11.71 -24.64 -5.18
CA GLY A 4 -11.35 -23.60 -6.16
C GLY A 4 -10.70 -22.43 -5.43
N ARG A 5 -9.46 -22.13 -5.76
CA ARG A 5 -8.77 -20.93 -5.27
C ARG A 5 -9.11 -19.81 -6.24
N CYS A 6 -9.90 -18.84 -5.78
CA CYS A 6 -9.91 -17.52 -6.43
C CYS A 6 -8.72 -16.75 -5.90
N GLY A 7 -7.61 -16.74 -6.64
CA GLY A 7 -6.55 -15.80 -6.39
C GLY A 7 -6.96 -14.49 -7.02
N SER A 8 -7.27 -13.49 -6.21
CA SER A 8 -7.57 -12.13 -6.62
C SER A 8 -8.72 -11.99 -7.65
N CYS A 9 -9.92 -11.69 -7.18
CA CYS A 9 -11.03 -11.25 -8.01
C CYS A 9 -11.00 -9.71 -8.06
N GLY A 10 -10.93 -9.12 -9.21
CA GLY A 10 -10.93 -7.67 -9.39
C GLY A 10 -9.71 -7.14 -10.14
N GLY A 11 -9.48 -7.65 -11.37
CA GLY A 11 -8.45 -7.10 -12.25
C GLY A 11 -7.03 -7.62 -12.03
N VAL A 12 -6.79 -8.44 -11.00
CA VAL A 12 -5.49 -9.05 -10.72
C VAL A 12 -5.60 -10.58 -10.84
N GLY A 13 -4.65 -11.23 -11.48
CA GLY A 13 -4.60 -12.68 -11.64
C GLY A 13 -5.31 -13.16 -12.89
N ALA A 14 -6.37 -13.98 -12.76
CA ALA A 14 -7.06 -14.60 -13.88
C ALA A 14 -8.30 -13.82 -14.40
N SER A 15 -8.65 -12.71 -13.78
CA SER A 15 -9.73 -11.82 -14.23
C SER A 15 -9.29 -10.92 -15.38
N THR A 16 -10.24 -10.23 -16.03
CA THR A 16 -9.94 -9.19 -17.01
C THR A 16 -9.11 -8.10 -16.33
N PRO A 17 -7.88 -7.83 -16.79
CA PRO A 17 -6.99 -6.87 -16.13
C PRO A 17 -7.44 -5.43 -16.41
N ILE A 18 -7.21 -4.55 -15.42
CA ILE A 18 -7.04 -3.13 -15.68
C ILE A 18 -5.67 -2.98 -16.32
N THR A 19 -5.58 -2.34 -17.47
CA THR A 19 -4.35 -2.18 -18.23
C THR A 19 -4.01 -0.69 -18.34
N CYS A 20 -2.79 -0.34 -17.92
CA CYS A 20 -2.26 1.02 -17.95
C CYS A 20 -0.85 0.95 -18.59
N ASP A 21 -0.74 1.22 -19.89
CA ASP A 21 0.49 1.01 -20.66
C ASP A 21 1.64 1.92 -20.23
N ALA A 22 1.36 3.18 -19.91
CA ALA A 22 2.36 4.15 -19.50
C ALA A 22 2.96 3.86 -18.12
N VAL A 23 2.24 3.12 -17.27
CA VAL A 23 2.65 2.82 -15.90
C VAL A 23 3.36 1.48 -15.79
N ASN A 24 3.11 0.55 -16.71
CA ASN A 24 3.76 -0.77 -16.73
C ASN A 24 5.23 -0.74 -17.18
N GLY A 25 5.72 0.40 -17.68
CA GLY A 25 7.12 0.58 -18.11
C GLY A 25 7.97 1.47 -17.19
N ALA A 26 7.35 2.25 -16.36
CA ALA A 26 7.97 3.02 -15.29
C ALA A 26 7.23 2.70 -14.00
N ALA A 27 7.90 2.09 -13.04
CA ALA A 27 7.40 2.18 -11.68
C ALA A 27 7.16 3.69 -11.42
N PRO A 28 6.07 4.09 -10.71
CA PRO A 28 5.88 5.51 -10.38
C PRO A 28 6.98 6.05 -9.43
N THR A 29 8.17 5.51 -9.53
CA THR A 29 9.30 5.75 -8.67
C THR A 29 10.04 7.02 -9.00
N ASP A 30 9.93 7.53 -10.23
CA ASP A 30 10.73 8.69 -10.61
C ASP A 30 9.92 9.99 -10.74
N ASP A 31 8.57 9.91 -10.82
CA ASP A 31 7.71 11.08 -11.04
C ASP A 31 6.51 11.19 -10.06
N VAL A 32 6.28 10.24 -9.17
CA VAL A 32 5.28 10.37 -8.11
C VAL A 32 5.94 11.05 -6.92
N ALA A 33 5.89 12.34 -6.91
CA ALA A 33 6.47 13.28 -5.97
C ALA A 33 7.95 13.03 -5.63
N PRO A 34 8.80 14.03 -5.66
CA PRO A 34 10.13 13.87 -5.10
C PRO A 34 9.96 13.40 -3.66
N ALA A 35 10.53 12.25 -3.31
CA ALA A 35 10.70 11.81 -1.93
C ALA A 35 11.72 12.73 -1.23
N SER A 36 11.55 14.04 -1.35
CA SER A 36 12.29 15.02 -0.58
C SER A 36 11.40 15.39 0.61
N ASP A 37 11.78 14.92 1.76
CA ASP A 37 11.30 15.41 3.03
C ASP A 37 11.12 16.92 2.96
N ASN A 38 9.88 17.41 3.19
CA ASN A 38 9.50 18.81 3.29
C ASN A 38 9.14 19.60 2.01
N VAL A 39 8.58 18.97 0.99
CA VAL A 39 7.88 19.74 -0.05
C VAL A 39 6.50 20.10 0.49
N PRO A 40 6.15 21.41 0.61
CA PRO A 40 4.81 21.80 1.05
C PRO A 40 3.73 21.22 0.15
N PHE A 41 2.60 20.83 0.74
CA PHE A 41 1.48 20.24 -0.01
C PHE A 41 1.05 21.05 -1.22
N GLU A 42 1.10 22.39 -1.12
CA GLU A 42 0.74 23.31 -2.20
C GLU A 42 1.67 23.21 -3.42
N GLU A 43 2.93 22.82 -3.22
CA GLU A 43 3.89 22.57 -4.30
C GLU A 43 3.72 21.18 -4.88
N LEU A 44 3.35 20.21 -4.05
CA LEU A 44 3.10 18.81 -4.42
C LEU A 44 1.79 18.65 -5.21
N ALA A 45 0.75 19.37 -4.85
CA ALA A 45 -0.61 19.18 -5.35
C ALA A 45 -0.74 19.26 -6.88
N PRO A 46 -0.15 20.23 -7.62
CA PRO A 46 -0.23 20.27 -9.07
C PRO A 46 0.39 19.04 -9.75
N HIS A 47 1.45 18.49 -9.15
CA HIS A 47 2.09 17.27 -9.65
C HIS A 47 1.19 16.05 -9.44
N VAL A 48 0.63 15.88 -8.24
CA VAL A 48 -0.36 14.84 -7.95
C VAL A 48 -1.52 14.90 -8.93
N GLU A 49 -2.12 16.08 -9.13
CA GLU A 49 -3.22 16.26 -10.07
C GLU A 49 -2.86 15.82 -11.49
N THR A 50 -1.72 16.25 -11.99
CA THR A 50 -1.28 15.95 -13.36
C THR A 50 -1.04 14.46 -13.53
N THR A 51 -0.29 13.86 -12.60
CA THR A 51 0.08 12.43 -12.63
C THR A 51 -1.15 11.54 -12.61
N PHE A 52 -2.09 11.80 -11.70
CA PHE A 52 -3.26 10.91 -11.56
C PHE A 52 -4.29 11.08 -12.67
N ARG A 53 -4.44 12.27 -13.26
CA ARG A 53 -5.25 12.45 -14.47
C ARG A 53 -4.66 11.76 -15.68
N GLN A 54 -3.34 11.80 -15.85
CA GLN A 54 -2.67 11.09 -16.94
C GLN A 54 -2.77 9.60 -16.80
N MET A 55 -2.57 9.10 -15.57
CA MET A 55 -2.68 7.67 -15.26
C MET A 55 -4.11 7.16 -15.51
N GLU A 56 -5.13 7.86 -15.05
CA GLU A 56 -6.53 7.51 -15.32
C GLU A 56 -6.80 7.46 -16.82
N ALA A 57 -6.42 8.48 -17.56
CA ALA A 57 -6.65 8.56 -19.00
C ALA A 57 -5.99 7.37 -19.75
N ASP A 58 -4.78 6.99 -19.34
CA ASP A 58 -4.08 5.84 -19.90
C ASP A 58 -4.78 4.52 -19.55
N CYS A 59 -5.12 4.33 -18.28
CA CYS A 59 -5.84 3.14 -17.84
C CYS A 59 -7.22 3.02 -18.50
N ALA A 60 -7.98 4.11 -18.64
CA ALA A 60 -9.30 4.10 -19.29
C ALA A 60 -9.21 3.77 -20.79
N ALA A 61 -8.16 4.25 -21.48
CA ALA A 61 -7.96 3.99 -22.90
C ALA A 61 -7.62 2.52 -23.17
N ASN A 62 -6.82 1.89 -22.29
CA ASN A 62 -6.26 0.56 -22.51
C ASN A 62 -7.06 -0.58 -21.86
N THR A 63 -7.88 -0.28 -20.85
CA THR A 63 -8.72 -1.29 -20.17
C THR A 63 -9.93 -1.68 -21.02
N LYS A 64 -10.22 -2.97 -21.09
CA LYS A 64 -11.39 -3.53 -21.79
C LYS A 64 -12.16 -4.47 -20.85
N PRO A 65 -13.51 -4.45 -20.87
CA PRO A 65 -14.37 -3.54 -21.66
C PRO A 65 -14.26 -2.09 -21.18
N ALA A 66 -14.58 -1.14 -22.06
CA ALA A 66 -14.64 0.27 -21.69
C ALA A 66 -15.62 0.47 -20.50
N GLY A 67 -15.25 1.33 -19.55
CA GLY A 67 -16.02 1.60 -18.35
C GLY A 67 -15.78 0.59 -17.20
N LEU A 68 -14.86 -0.38 -17.34
CA LEU A 68 -14.54 -1.32 -16.26
C LEU A 68 -14.08 -0.61 -15.00
N LEU A 69 -13.37 0.53 -15.13
CA LEU A 69 -12.88 1.33 -14.01
C LEU A 69 -14.00 1.85 -13.08
N ASP A 70 -15.24 1.93 -13.57
CA ASP A 70 -16.40 2.35 -12.75
C ASP A 70 -16.99 1.20 -11.92
N HIS A 71 -16.51 -0.04 -12.06
CA HIS A 71 -17.13 -1.23 -11.51
C HIS A 71 -16.16 -2.14 -10.74
N VAL A 72 -15.00 -1.63 -10.39
CA VAL A 72 -13.97 -2.38 -9.62
C VAL A 72 -14.01 -2.11 -8.12
N ASP A 73 -15.08 -1.50 -7.63
CA ASP A 73 -15.30 -1.27 -6.20
C ASP A 73 -15.48 -2.59 -5.42
N THR A 74 -15.19 -2.55 -4.12
CA THR A 74 -15.27 -3.73 -3.25
C THR A 74 -16.66 -4.35 -3.19
N VAL A 75 -17.74 -3.57 -3.30
CA VAL A 75 -19.11 -4.10 -3.29
C VAL A 75 -19.38 -4.89 -4.56
N SER A 76 -18.94 -4.42 -5.73
CA SER A 76 -19.03 -5.14 -7.00
C SER A 76 -18.22 -6.44 -6.95
N VAL A 77 -16.98 -6.39 -6.45
CA VAL A 77 -16.12 -7.58 -6.29
C VAL A 77 -16.74 -8.60 -5.32
N ALA A 78 -17.36 -8.14 -4.22
CA ALA A 78 -18.04 -9.03 -3.28
C ALA A 78 -19.26 -9.74 -3.92
N ARG A 79 -19.98 -9.08 -4.83
CA ARG A 79 -21.07 -9.70 -5.61
C ARG A 79 -20.54 -10.74 -6.58
N ASP A 80 -19.44 -10.44 -7.27
CA ASP A 80 -18.78 -11.39 -8.17
C ASP A 80 -18.30 -12.62 -7.41
N LEU A 81 -17.79 -12.43 -6.20
CA LEU A 81 -17.35 -13.51 -5.33
C LEU A 81 -18.52 -14.43 -4.94
N ASP A 82 -19.75 -13.91 -4.71
CA ASP A 82 -20.92 -14.73 -4.45
C ASP A 82 -21.37 -15.50 -5.71
N VAL A 83 -21.27 -14.91 -6.89
CA VAL A 83 -21.50 -15.61 -8.17
C VAL A 83 -20.50 -16.76 -8.32
N LEU A 84 -19.23 -16.53 -8.08
CA LEU A 84 -18.18 -17.57 -8.13
C LEU A 84 -18.45 -18.70 -7.12
N ARG A 85 -18.84 -18.36 -5.89
CA ARG A 85 -19.27 -19.34 -4.88
C ARG A 85 -20.37 -20.25 -5.43
N ALA A 86 -21.41 -19.65 -6.00
CA ALA A 86 -22.56 -20.39 -6.54
C ALA A 86 -22.16 -21.27 -7.74
N LEU A 87 -21.38 -20.74 -8.67
CA LEU A 87 -20.88 -21.48 -9.84
C LEU A 87 -19.96 -22.65 -9.45
N SER A 88 -19.23 -22.51 -8.33
CA SER A 88 -18.41 -23.59 -7.76
C SER A 88 -19.21 -24.65 -7.01
N GLY A 89 -20.53 -24.51 -6.92
CA GLY A 89 -21.42 -25.45 -6.22
C GLY A 89 -21.30 -25.38 -4.70
N ASN A 90 -20.71 -24.35 -4.13
CA ASN A 90 -20.55 -24.19 -2.70
C ASN A 90 -21.79 -23.51 -2.09
N GLU A 91 -22.34 -24.12 -1.05
CA GLU A 91 -23.46 -23.51 -0.31
C GLU A 91 -23.00 -22.25 0.44
N LYS A 92 -21.80 -22.25 1.00
CA LYS A 92 -21.20 -21.15 1.74
C LYS A 92 -19.80 -20.85 1.24
N LEU A 93 -19.36 -19.60 1.42
CA LEU A 93 -18.01 -19.17 1.13
C LEU A 93 -17.12 -19.35 2.37
N ASP A 94 -16.14 -20.26 2.28
CA ASP A 94 -15.01 -20.28 3.20
C ASP A 94 -13.92 -19.33 2.65
N TYR A 95 -13.45 -18.38 3.47
CA TYR A 95 -12.65 -17.26 2.99
C TYR A 95 -11.48 -16.95 3.95
N LEU A 96 -10.31 -16.74 3.39
CA LEU A 96 -9.15 -16.16 4.07
C LEU A 96 -8.79 -14.85 3.39
N GLY A 97 -8.98 -13.74 4.08
CA GLY A 97 -8.61 -12.41 3.63
C GLY A 97 -7.41 -11.86 4.39
N ALA A 98 -6.40 -11.37 3.68
CA ALA A 98 -5.30 -10.64 4.26
C ALA A 98 -5.30 -9.19 3.75
N SER A 99 -4.96 -8.22 4.61
CA SER A 99 -4.88 -6.80 4.23
C SER A 99 -6.18 -6.32 3.56
N TYR A 100 -6.15 -5.82 2.33
CA TYR A 100 -7.36 -5.42 1.57
C TYR A 100 -8.40 -6.56 1.45
N GLY A 101 -7.97 -7.83 1.42
CA GLY A 101 -8.88 -8.97 1.43
C GLY A 101 -9.78 -9.02 2.68
N THR A 102 -9.39 -8.39 3.78
CA THR A 102 -10.24 -8.27 4.98
C THR A 102 -11.41 -7.31 4.75
N TYR A 103 -11.18 -6.22 4.02
CA TYR A 103 -12.21 -5.26 3.62
C TYR A 103 -13.24 -5.94 2.70
N LEU A 104 -12.77 -6.67 1.69
CA LEU A 104 -13.63 -7.46 0.80
C LEU A 104 -14.43 -8.52 1.59
N GLY A 105 -13.79 -9.26 2.50
CA GLY A 105 -14.44 -10.26 3.33
C GLY A 105 -15.53 -9.67 4.24
N ALA A 106 -15.27 -8.50 4.84
CA ALA A 106 -16.24 -7.80 5.67
C ALA A 106 -17.47 -7.36 4.85
N TYR A 107 -17.26 -6.78 3.66
CA TYR A 107 -18.37 -6.43 2.75
C TYR A 107 -19.13 -7.66 2.24
N TYR A 108 -18.43 -8.76 1.95
CA TYR A 108 -19.09 -10.00 1.57
C TYR A 108 -20.00 -10.50 2.70
N ALA A 109 -19.52 -10.55 3.93
CA ALA A 109 -20.32 -10.99 5.07
C ALA A 109 -21.54 -10.07 5.35
N GLU A 110 -21.39 -8.76 5.13
CA GLU A 110 -22.50 -7.79 5.25
C GLU A 110 -23.57 -8.01 4.17
N LEU A 111 -23.16 -8.24 2.91
CA LEU A 111 -24.05 -8.40 1.78
C LEU A 111 -24.70 -9.78 1.70
N PHE A 112 -23.98 -10.82 2.10
CA PHE A 112 -24.36 -12.22 1.97
C PHE A 112 -24.18 -13.01 3.27
N PRO A 113 -24.78 -12.57 4.39
CA PRO A 113 -24.54 -13.20 5.69
C PRO A 113 -24.95 -14.68 5.72
N ALA A 114 -26.02 -15.06 5.01
CA ALA A 114 -26.47 -16.45 4.91
C ALA A 114 -25.49 -17.34 4.12
N ASN A 115 -24.72 -16.76 3.19
CA ASN A 115 -23.76 -17.46 2.36
C ASN A 115 -22.34 -17.47 2.95
N THR A 116 -22.13 -16.78 4.08
CA THR A 116 -20.85 -16.73 4.78
C THR A 116 -20.61 -18.04 5.54
N GLY A 117 -19.48 -18.68 5.23
CA GLY A 117 -18.96 -19.87 5.91
C GLY A 117 -17.89 -19.54 6.93
N ARG A 118 -16.82 -20.32 6.95
CA ARG A 118 -15.64 -20.04 7.80
C ARG A 118 -14.83 -18.91 7.21
N MET A 119 -14.60 -17.86 7.99
CA MET A 119 -13.92 -16.67 7.52
C MET A 119 -12.83 -16.26 8.52
N VAL A 120 -11.64 -15.97 7.98
CA VAL A 120 -10.49 -15.42 8.73
C VAL A 120 -10.07 -14.14 8.02
N LEU A 121 -9.95 -13.05 8.79
CA LEU A 121 -9.59 -11.71 8.29
C LEU A 121 -8.33 -11.25 9.03
N ASP A 122 -7.17 -11.42 8.38
CA ASP A 122 -5.86 -11.13 8.95
C ASP A 122 -5.35 -9.74 8.50
N GLY A 123 -5.01 -8.87 9.46
CA GLY A 123 -4.64 -7.48 9.20
C GLY A 123 -5.83 -6.63 8.79
N ALA A 124 -6.88 -6.62 9.63
CA ALA A 124 -8.19 -6.06 9.33
C ALA A 124 -8.16 -4.56 9.01
N LEU A 125 -8.82 -4.20 7.91
CA LEU A 125 -9.18 -2.82 7.58
C LEU A 125 -10.58 -2.52 8.12
N ASP A 126 -10.73 -1.37 8.79
CA ASP A 126 -12.02 -0.92 9.35
C ASP A 126 -12.82 -0.12 8.30
N PRO A 127 -13.98 -0.63 7.83
CA PRO A 127 -14.80 0.07 6.84
C PRO A 127 -15.48 1.34 7.38
N SER A 128 -15.44 1.58 8.68
CA SER A 128 -16.01 2.78 9.28
C SER A 128 -15.09 4.00 9.22
N LEU A 129 -13.83 3.81 8.88
CA LEU A 129 -12.85 4.89 8.78
C LEU A 129 -12.91 5.57 7.40
N SER A 130 -12.74 6.88 7.38
CA SER A 130 -12.46 7.63 6.15
C SER A 130 -11.10 7.25 5.56
N GLN A 131 -10.87 7.62 4.31
CA GLN A 131 -9.58 7.38 3.68
C GLN A 131 -8.43 8.06 4.45
N TYR A 132 -8.65 9.28 4.93
CA TYR A 132 -7.68 9.99 5.74
C TYR A 132 -7.40 9.29 7.07
N GLU A 133 -8.43 8.89 7.81
CA GLU A 133 -8.26 8.21 9.10
C GLU A 133 -7.50 6.89 8.94
N ARG A 134 -7.79 6.12 7.88
CA ARG A 134 -7.07 4.90 7.54
C ARG A 134 -5.59 5.18 7.25
N ARG A 135 -5.29 6.19 6.40
CA ARG A 135 -3.91 6.59 6.07
C ARG A 135 -3.15 7.06 7.31
N ARG A 136 -3.77 7.88 8.12
CA ARG A 136 -3.20 8.37 9.38
C ARG A 136 -2.85 7.21 10.33
N GLY A 137 -3.77 6.28 10.52
CA GLY A 137 -3.52 5.09 11.34
C GLY A 137 -2.40 4.21 10.78
N GLN A 138 -2.32 4.07 9.46
CA GLN A 138 -1.28 3.30 8.79
C GLN A 138 0.09 3.97 8.93
N ALA A 139 0.19 5.29 8.74
CA ALA A 139 1.41 6.05 8.94
C ALA A 139 1.94 5.92 10.38
N GLN A 140 1.06 6.08 11.38
CA GLN A 140 1.40 5.86 12.79
C GLN A 140 1.84 4.41 13.07
N GLY A 141 1.20 3.43 12.44
CA GLY A 141 1.58 2.02 12.57
C GLY A 141 2.99 1.74 12.05
N PHE A 142 3.37 2.33 10.93
CA PHE A 142 4.73 2.20 10.39
C PHE A 142 5.77 2.93 11.23
N GLU A 143 5.43 4.10 11.75
CA GLU A 143 6.28 4.83 12.68
C GLU A 143 6.59 3.99 13.93
N GLN A 144 5.57 3.36 14.49
CA GLN A 144 5.75 2.46 15.63
C GLN A 144 6.53 1.19 15.25
N ALA A 145 6.28 0.63 14.07
CA ALA A 145 7.00 -0.55 13.58
C ALA A 145 8.50 -0.27 13.38
N LEU A 146 8.85 0.93 12.89
CA LEU A 146 10.25 1.36 12.77
C LEU A 146 10.94 1.38 14.13
N ARG A 147 10.31 1.94 15.14
CA ARG A 147 10.84 2.00 16.51
C ARG A 147 10.99 0.59 17.11
N ASN A 148 9.99 -0.26 16.93
CA ASN A 148 10.03 -1.65 17.36
C ASN A 148 11.17 -2.44 16.70
N TYR A 149 11.40 -2.20 15.40
CA TYR A 149 12.50 -2.80 14.67
C TYR A 149 13.85 -2.38 15.25
N VAL A 150 14.04 -1.08 15.51
CA VAL A 150 15.30 -0.56 16.09
C VAL A 150 15.54 -1.16 17.48
N ASP A 151 14.52 -1.23 18.33
CA ASP A 151 14.62 -1.84 19.66
C ASP A 151 14.98 -3.34 19.57
N TRP A 152 14.30 -4.07 18.69
CA TRP A 152 14.62 -5.48 18.45
C TRP A 152 16.04 -5.67 17.92
N CYS A 153 16.46 -4.84 16.96
CA CYS A 153 17.80 -4.88 16.39
C CYS A 153 18.87 -4.66 17.48
N GLN A 154 18.75 -3.58 18.28
CA GLN A 154 19.73 -3.24 19.31
C GLN A 154 19.73 -4.21 20.51
N ALA A 155 18.65 -4.95 20.75
CA ALA A 155 18.61 -6.02 21.72
C ALA A 155 19.31 -7.31 21.22
N GLY A 156 19.50 -7.45 19.91
CA GLY A 156 20.15 -8.60 19.26
C GLY A 156 21.66 -8.43 19.09
N GLN A 157 22.24 -9.42 18.41
CA GLN A 157 23.65 -9.35 17.95
C GLN A 157 23.67 -8.83 16.50
N ASP A 158 24.80 -8.23 16.10
CA ASP A 158 25.04 -7.76 14.72
C ASP A 158 24.08 -6.64 14.24
N CYS A 159 23.51 -5.87 15.17
CA CYS A 159 22.76 -4.68 14.82
C CYS A 159 23.68 -3.55 14.31
N PRO A 160 23.44 -2.99 13.13
CA PRO A 160 24.24 -1.86 12.64
C PRO A 160 23.88 -0.53 13.31
N LEU A 161 22.74 -0.50 14.01
CA LEU A 161 22.20 0.71 14.65
C LEU A 161 22.62 0.78 16.12
N THR A 162 22.92 1.97 16.61
CA THR A 162 23.43 2.18 17.97
C THR A 162 22.81 3.42 18.63
N GLY A 163 22.95 3.53 19.95
CA GLY A 163 22.62 4.77 20.69
C GLY A 163 21.18 4.88 21.17
N GLY A 164 20.44 3.78 21.19
CA GLY A 164 19.02 3.73 21.57
C GLY A 164 18.08 3.95 20.41
N THR A 165 16.77 3.85 20.67
CA THR A 165 15.71 3.85 19.66
C THR A 165 15.75 5.07 18.76
N ASP A 166 15.77 6.28 19.35
CA ASP A 166 15.76 7.53 18.59
C ASP A 166 16.99 7.70 17.71
N ALA A 167 18.17 7.37 18.25
CA ALA A 167 19.43 7.45 17.49
C ALA A 167 19.47 6.41 16.36
N GLY A 168 18.95 5.21 16.59
CA GLY A 168 18.89 4.17 15.55
C GLY A 168 17.91 4.52 14.44
N VAL A 169 16.76 5.09 14.77
CA VAL A 169 15.81 5.64 13.76
C VAL A 169 16.50 6.73 12.95
N GLN A 170 17.18 7.68 13.61
CA GLN A 170 17.86 8.76 12.91
C GLN A 170 18.95 8.24 11.96
N GLN A 171 19.69 7.19 12.31
CA GLN A 171 20.69 6.58 11.42
C GLN A 171 20.06 6.02 10.13
N ILE A 172 18.84 5.46 10.20
CA ILE A 172 18.12 5.01 9.01
C ILE A 172 17.69 6.21 8.16
N VAL A 173 17.14 7.25 8.78
CA VAL A 173 16.72 8.48 8.10
C VAL A 173 17.91 9.17 7.43
N ASP A 174 19.03 9.29 8.12
CA ASP A 174 20.26 9.87 7.57
C ASP A 174 20.79 9.09 6.38
N LEU A 175 20.71 7.74 6.41
CA LEU A 175 21.07 6.89 5.27
C LEU A 175 20.17 7.16 4.06
N ILE A 176 18.86 7.24 4.27
CA ILE A 176 17.87 7.53 3.22
C ILE A 176 18.17 8.90 2.59
N ALA A 177 18.28 9.93 3.41
CA ALA A 177 18.56 11.30 2.95
C ALA A 177 19.90 11.42 2.21
N ALA A 178 20.94 10.75 2.70
CA ALA A 178 22.24 10.72 2.02
C ALA A 178 22.17 10.01 0.67
N ALA A 179 21.43 8.90 0.60
CA ALA A 179 21.26 8.11 -0.63
C ALA A 179 20.40 8.83 -1.68
N ASP A 180 19.49 9.72 -1.29
CA ASP A 180 18.76 10.58 -2.23
C ASP A 180 19.66 11.63 -2.87
N GLN A 181 20.63 12.15 -2.13
CA GLN A 181 21.62 13.10 -2.65
C GLN A 181 22.70 12.39 -3.50
N THR A 182 23.13 11.20 -3.07
CA THR A 182 24.17 10.42 -3.72
C THR A 182 23.82 8.93 -3.58
N PRO A 183 23.22 8.33 -4.61
CA PRO A 183 22.83 6.92 -4.57
C PRO A 183 23.98 6.00 -4.18
N VAL A 184 23.72 5.02 -3.33
CA VAL A 184 24.74 4.11 -2.78
C VAL A 184 25.08 3.03 -3.83
N ALA A 185 26.36 2.75 -4.01
CA ALA A 185 26.84 1.73 -4.92
C ALA A 185 26.21 0.35 -4.62
N SER A 186 26.01 -0.45 -5.68
CA SER A 186 25.46 -1.80 -5.56
C SER A 186 26.25 -2.79 -6.41
N SER A 187 25.90 -4.07 -6.33
CA SER A 187 26.44 -5.13 -7.18
C SER A 187 26.20 -4.90 -8.69
N ASP A 188 25.22 -4.05 -9.05
CA ASP A 188 25.04 -3.55 -10.42
C ASP A 188 25.57 -2.11 -10.50
N PRO A 189 26.73 -1.89 -11.14
CA PRO A 189 27.34 -0.56 -11.18
C PRO A 189 26.53 0.48 -11.96
N ASN A 190 25.57 0.03 -12.78
CA ASN A 190 24.68 0.92 -13.54
C ASN A 190 23.38 1.25 -12.77
N ARG A 191 23.17 0.62 -11.63
CA ARG A 191 21.96 0.76 -10.82
C ARG A 191 22.32 0.96 -9.34
N PRO A 192 22.92 2.08 -8.97
CA PRO A 192 23.09 2.43 -7.57
C PRO A 192 21.71 2.55 -6.91
N VAL A 193 21.63 2.43 -5.59
CA VAL A 193 20.36 2.43 -4.84
C VAL A 193 20.09 3.82 -4.31
N THR A 194 18.91 4.35 -4.60
CA THR A 194 18.42 5.64 -4.12
C THR A 194 17.85 5.55 -2.70
N GLY A 195 17.71 6.69 -2.02
CA GLY A 195 17.06 6.75 -0.71
C GLY A 195 15.62 6.29 -0.77
N GLN A 196 14.89 6.64 -1.81
CA GLN A 196 13.53 6.17 -2.05
C GLN A 196 13.42 4.64 -2.14
N GLU A 197 14.36 3.98 -2.83
CA GLU A 197 14.39 2.51 -2.88
C GLU A 197 14.68 1.92 -1.48
N ILE A 198 15.62 2.51 -0.71
CA ILE A 198 15.91 2.10 0.66
C ILE A 198 14.67 2.26 1.53
N GLN A 199 13.99 3.41 1.48
CA GLN A 199 12.77 3.68 2.25
C GLN A 199 11.66 2.67 1.93
N THR A 200 11.46 2.38 0.66
CA THR A 200 10.47 1.39 0.20
C THR A 200 10.75 0.01 0.76
N ILE A 201 12.02 -0.43 0.73
CA ILE A 201 12.41 -1.74 1.28
C ILE A 201 12.28 -1.77 2.80
N VAL A 202 12.69 -0.71 3.49
CA VAL A 202 12.48 -0.59 4.95
C VAL A 202 10.99 -0.75 5.29
N LEU A 203 10.11 0.02 4.66
CA LEU A 203 8.66 -0.08 4.85
C LEU A 203 8.11 -1.48 4.58
N LEU A 204 8.56 -2.12 3.51
CA LEU A 204 8.13 -3.48 3.17
C LEU A 204 8.51 -4.47 4.29
N TYR A 205 9.75 -4.40 4.77
CA TYR A 205 10.25 -5.33 5.78
C TYR A 205 9.67 -5.07 7.18
N LEU A 206 9.29 -3.83 7.50
CA LEU A 206 8.58 -3.52 8.74
C LEU A 206 7.23 -4.21 8.87
N ARG A 207 6.59 -4.58 7.75
CA ARG A 207 5.31 -5.32 7.73
C ARG A 207 5.48 -6.83 7.90
N LEU A 208 6.71 -7.34 7.77
CA LEU A 208 6.99 -8.77 7.85
C LEU A 208 7.30 -9.17 9.29
N SER A 209 7.39 -10.49 9.53
CA SER A 209 7.76 -11.01 10.84
C SER A 209 9.22 -10.69 11.20
N GLU A 210 9.53 -10.73 12.49
CA GLU A 210 10.88 -10.52 13.03
C GLU A 210 11.95 -11.39 12.35
N GLY A 211 11.59 -12.60 11.87
CA GLY A 211 12.50 -13.45 11.11
C GLY A 211 13.01 -12.81 9.82
N SER A 212 12.24 -11.91 9.22
CA SER A 212 12.65 -11.16 8.03
C SER A 212 13.51 -9.94 8.35
N TRP A 213 13.47 -9.45 9.59
CA TRP A 213 14.25 -8.29 10.01
C TRP A 213 15.76 -8.54 10.04
N THR A 214 16.21 -9.80 10.13
CA THR A 214 17.62 -10.16 9.97
C THR A 214 18.17 -9.82 8.60
N VAL A 215 17.34 -9.91 7.56
CA VAL A 215 17.72 -9.52 6.18
C VAL A 215 17.86 -8.00 6.10
N LEU A 216 16.94 -7.25 6.72
CA LEU A 216 17.02 -5.79 6.81
C LEU A 216 18.27 -5.35 7.57
N ASN A 217 18.63 -6.03 8.68
CA ASN A 217 19.91 -5.77 9.40
C ASN A 217 21.11 -5.94 8.48
N THR A 218 21.13 -7.00 7.66
CA THR A 218 22.22 -7.23 6.71
C THR A 218 22.32 -6.10 5.68
N ALA A 219 21.19 -5.69 5.11
CA ALA A 219 21.12 -4.62 4.12
C ALA A 219 21.59 -3.28 4.72
N LEU A 220 21.09 -2.93 5.90
CA LEU A 220 21.49 -1.70 6.60
C LEU A 220 22.96 -1.73 7.01
N ASN A 221 23.48 -2.87 7.49
CA ASN A 221 24.89 -2.99 7.86
C ASN A 221 25.82 -2.76 6.66
N GLN A 222 25.52 -3.35 5.51
CA GLN A 222 26.28 -3.11 4.30
C GLN A 222 26.21 -1.65 3.86
N ALA A 223 25.03 -1.06 3.82
CA ALA A 223 24.86 0.32 3.39
C ALA A 223 25.55 1.32 4.31
N ILE A 224 25.37 1.18 5.63
CA ILE A 224 25.91 2.14 6.64
C ILE A 224 27.41 1.97 6.81
N ASN A 225 27.89 0.72 6.98
CA ASN A 225 29.27 0.46 7.41
C ASN A 225 30.24 0.16 6.25
N GLN A 226 29.74 -0.22 5.07
CA GLN A 226 30.55 -0.63 3.93
C GLN A 226 30.32 0.23 2.68
N ASN A 227 29.35 1.16 2.73
CA ASN A 227 28.90 1.95 1.58
C ASN A 227 28.53 1.05 0.37
N ASP A 228 27.87 -0.07 0.65
CA ASP A 228 27.43 -1.07 -0.32
C ASP A 228 25.95 -1.39 -0.13
N ALA A 229 25.13 -1.06 -1.12
CA ALA A 229 23.70 -1.33 -1.13
C ALA A 229 23.31 -2.56 -1.96
N SER A 230 24.22 -3.54 -2.14
CA SER A 230 23.96 -4.73 -2.97
C SER A 230 22.79 -5.55 -2.47
N THR A 231 22.63 -5.72 -1.15
CA THR A 231 21.45 -6.41 -0.60
C THR A 231 20.17 -5.62 -0.86
N PHE A 232 20.16 -4.29 -0.67
CA PHE A 232 19.00 -3.46 -1.04
C PHE A 232 18.65 -3.59 -2.52
N ARG A 233 19.63 -3.64 -3.42
CA ARG A 233 19.41 -3.86 -4.87
C ARG A 233 18.73 -5.19 -5.16
N VAL A 234 19.16 -6.28 -4.51
CA VAL A 234 18.51 -7.59 -4.64
C VAL A 234 17.05 -7.52 -4.17
N LEU A 235 16.81 -6.95 -3.00
CA LEU A 235 15.48 -6.80 -2.42
C LEU A 235 14.57 -5.92 -3.29
N ALA A 236 15.09 -4.82 -3.84
CA ALA A 236 14.35 -3.96 -4.75
C ALA A 236 13.96 -4.70 -6.04
N ASN A 237 14.85 -5.49 -6.61
CA ASN A 237 14.54 -6.29 -7.80
C ASN A 237 13.48 -7.37 -7.52
N GLU A 238 13.56 -8.05 -6.38
CA GLU A 238 12.55 -9.02 -5.95
C GLU A 238 11.20 -8.35 -5.71
N THR A 239 11.19 -7.19 -5.05
CA THR A 239 9.99 -6.39 -4.81
C THR A 239 9.34 -5.96 -6.12
N LEU A 240 10.11 -5.42 -7.05
CA LEU A 240 9.61 -5.03 -8.38
C LEU A 240 9.06 -6.22 -9.17
N SER A 241 9.67 -7.41 -9.05
CA SER A 241 9.19 -8.63 -9.70
C SER A 241 7.93 -9.20 -9.06
N GLN A 242 7.71 -8.95 -7.76
CA GLN A 242 6.56 -9.44 -7.00
C GLN A 242 5.46 -8.40 -6.83
N SER A 243 5.77 -7.11 -6.90
CA SER A 243 4.77 -6.03 -6.84
C SER A 243 4.06 -5.87 -8.17
N MET A 244 3.40 -6.94 -8.59
CA MET A 244 2.33 -6.93 -9.58
C MET A 244 1.05 -6.37 -8.96
N VAL A 245 1.13 -5.44 -8.04
CA VAL A 245 -0.01 -4.60 -7.74
C VAL A 245 -0.03 -3.58 -8.85
N ASP A 246 -0.81 -3.87 -9.86
CA ASP A 246 -1.15 -2.90 -10.90
C ASP A 246 -1.61 -1.62 -10.19
N VAL A 247 -0.84 -0.56 -10.37
CA VAL A 247 -1.11 0.74 -9.73
C VAL A 247 -2.52 1.21 -10.11
N GLY A 248 -2.95 0.93 -11.34
CA GLY A 248 -4.31 1.21 -11.80
C GLY A 248 -5.37 0.41 -11.03
N VAL A 249 -5.11 -0.85 -10.67
CA VAL A 249 -6.02 -1.65 -9.82
C VAL A 249 -6.10 -1.06 -8.43
N PHE A 250 -4.96 -0.70 -7.83
CA PHE A 250 -4.91 -0.14 -6.49
C PHE A 250 -5.73 1.16 -6.37
N TYR A 251 -5.50 2.11 -7.28
CA TYR A 251 -6.23 3.37 -7.25
C TYR A 251 -7.66 3.22 -7.74
N GLY A 252 -7.91 2.37 -8.75
CA GLY A 252 -9.26 2.05 -9.22
C GLY A 252 -10.15 1.55 -8.09
N ASN A 253 -9.69 0.58 -7.31
CA ASN A 253 -10.45 0.06 -6.18
C ASN A 253 -10.54 1.07 -5.03
N THR A 254 -9.39 1.61 -4.59
CA THR A 254 -9.35 2.49 -3.42
C THR A 254 -10.20 3.74 -3.63
N CYS A 255 -10.13 4.36 -4.81
CA CYS A 255 -10.88 5.60 -5.06
C CYS A 255 -12.39 5.35 -5.21
N LEU A 256 -12.82 4.18 -5.69
CA LEU A 256 -14.23 3.81 -5.72
C LEU A 256 -14.77 3.40 -4.34
N ASP A 257 -13.93 2.86 -3.46
CA ASP A 257 -14.34 2.44 -2.12
C ASP A 257 -14.51 3.61 -1.15
N TYR A 258 -13.83 4.73 -1.40
CA TYR A 258 -13.88 5.92 -0.55
C TYR A 258 -14.38 7.13 -1.34
N ARG A 259 -15.29 7.89 -0.74
CA ARG A 259 -15.65 9.19 -1.31
C ARG A 259 -14.53 10.20 -1.04
N VAL A 260 -14.38 11.15 -1.94
CA VAL A 260 -13.49 12.31 -1.74
C VAL A 260 -14.09 13.22 -0.66
N GLU A 261 -13.32 13.55 0.37
CA GLU A 261 -13.73 14.41 1.47
C GLU A 261 -12.78 15.60 1.61
N GLY A 262 -13.34 16.79 1.81
CA GLY A 262 -12.58 18.03 1.97
C GLY A 262 -12.21 18.72 0.66
N ASP A 263 -11.21 19.58 0.77
CA ASP A 263 -10.70 20.44 -0.29
C ASP A 263 -9.18 20.69 -0.10
N MET A 264 -8.56 21.50 -0.94
CA MET A 264 -7.13 21.81 -0.86
C MET A 264 -6.68 22.30 0.52
N THR A 265 -7.51 23.09 1.21
CA THR A 265 -7.21 23.59 2.56
C THR A 265 -7.23 22.45 3.57
N THR A 266 -8.23 21.59 3.47
CA THR A 266 -8.36 20.40 4.31
C THR A 266 -7.18 19.45 4.11
N TRP A 267 -6.81 19.18 2.86
CA TRP A 267 -5.73 18.24 2.54
C TRP A 267 -4.35 18.75 2.94
N ALA A 268 -4.10 20.06 2.79
CA ALA A 268 -2.88 20.70 3.31
C ALA A 268 -2.76 20.55 4.85
N ALA A 269 -3.87 20.76 5.57
CA ALA A 269 -3.88 20.57 7.02
C ALA A 269 -3.68 19.08 7.41
N GLN A 270 -4.23 18.15 6.64
CA GLN A 270 -4.05 16.71 6.84
C GLN A 270 -2.60 16.28 6.60
N SER A 271 -1.92 16.79 5.55
CA SER A 271 -0.49 16.56 5.32
C SER A 271 0.35 17.00 6.51
N GLN A 272 0.15 18.23 7.00
CA GLN A 272 0.85 18.72 8.18
C GLN A 272 0.59 17.88 9.44
N GLU A 273 -0.61 17.31 9.59
CA GLU A 273 -0.91 16.40 10.70
C GLU A 273 -0.21 15.06 10.53
N LEU A 274 -0.13 14.52 9.31
CA LEU A 274 0.59 13.29 9.01
C LEU A 274 2.08 13.40 9.36
N GLU A 275 2.74 14.50 8.99
CA GLU A 275 4.13 14.79 9.36
C GLU A 275 4.35 14.82 10.87
N LYS A 276 3.39 15.36 11.65
CA LYS A 276 3.49 15.40 13.12
C LYS A 276 3.34 14.03 13.76
N VAL A 277 2.42 13.21 13.27
CA VAL A 277 2.09 11.92 13.90
C VAL A 277 2.96 10.77 13.39
N ALA A 278 3.61 10.96 12.25
CA ALA A 278 4.52 10.01 11.62
C ALA A 278 5.66 10.76 10.90
N PRO A 279 6.62 11.31 11.64
CA PRO A 279 7.63 12.21 11.09
C PRO A 279 8.56 11.58 10.05
N HIS A 280 8.63 10.24 9.98
CA HIS A 280 9.49 9.53 9.02
C HIS A 280 8.72 8.89 7.86
N PHE A 281 7.40 8.72 8.00
CA PHE A 281 6.56 8.07 6.99
C PHE A 281 5.31 8.85 6.62
N GLY A 282 5.03 9.99 7.26
CA GLY A 282 3.85 10.81 7.01
C GLY A 282 3.76 11.27 5.56
N THR A 283 4.89 11.72 5.02
CA THR A 283 5.01 12.22 3.64
C THR A 283 4.59 11.19 2.58
N LEU A 284 4.76 9.89 2.84
CA LEU A 284 4.32 8.83 1.92
C LEU A 284 2.79 8.71 1.79
N TYR A 285 2.05 9.34 2.68
CA TYR A 285 0.58 9.32 2.70
C TYR A 285 -0.04 10.68 2.34
N GLU A 286 0.79 11.63 1.94
CA GLU A 286 0.35 12.92 1.43
C GLU A 286 -0.40 12.79 0.10
N GLY A 287 -0.99 13.90 -0.36
CA GLY A 287 -1.84 13.88 -1.54
C GLY A 287 -3.28 13.48 -1.24
N GLY A 288 -3.51 12.70 -0.21
CA GLY A 288 -4.82 12.44 0.38
C GLY A 288 -5.91 12.12 -0.63
N ASP A 289 -7.05 12.75 -0.46
CA ASP A 289 -8.20 12.60 -1.34
C ASP A 289 -8.04 13.34 -2.67
N LEU A 290 -7.05 14.25 -2.80
CA LEU A 290 -6.66 14.86 -4.07
C LEU A 290 -6.28 13.82 -5.12
N THR A 291 -5.63 12.73 -4.70
CA THR A 291 -5.32 11.59 -5.57
C THR A 291 -6.58 11.02 -6.23
N CYS A 292 -7.59 10.71 -5.42
CA CYS A 292 -8.85 10.15 -5.93
C CYS A 292 -9.71 11.18 -6.66
N GLN A 293 -9.67 12.45 -6.26
CA GLN A 293 -10.31 13.52 -7.02
C GLN A 293 -9.69 13.64 -8.43
N SER A 294 -8.39 13.52 -8.53
CA SER A 294 -7.66 13.65 -9.79
C SER A 294 -7.79 12.41 -10.66
N TRP A 295 -7.90 11.23 -10.05
CA TRP A 295 -8.22 9.97 -10.71
C TRP A 295 -9.62 10.01 -11.38
N GLY A 296 -10.58 10.77 -10.82
CA GLY A 296 -11.88 11.02 -11.45
C GLY A 296 -12.94 9.95 -11.23
N HIS A 297 -12.58 8.76 -10.74
CA HIS A 297 -13.51 7.71 -10.33
C HIS A 297 -13.49 7.63 -8.80
N SER A 298 -14.55 8.07 -8.13
CA SER A 298 -14.60 8.10 -6.66
C SER A 298 -15.91 7.56 -6.11
N GLY A 299 -15.80 6.93 -4.94
CA GLY A 299 -16.95 6.44 -4.21
C GLY A 299 -17.90 7.57 -3.80
N THR A 300 -19.19 7.25 -3.75
CA THR A 300 -20.23 8.22 -3.34
C THR A 300 -20.74 7.96 -1.92
N GLN A 301 -20.47 6.78 -1.38
CA GLN A 301 -20.97 6.37 -0.07
C GLN A 301 -20.01 6.80 1.04
N PRO A 302 -20.53 7.30 2.18
CA PRO A 302 -19.69 7.57 3.33
C PRO A 302 -19.19 6.26 3.95
N PRO A 303 -18.07 6.29 4.67
CA PRO A 303 -17.63 5.20 5.52
C PRO A 303 -18.72 4.77 6.49
N LYS A 304 -18.85 3.49 6.76
CA LYS A 304 -19.88 2.96 7.66
C LYS A 304 -19.40 1.70 8.36
N ALA A 305 -19.83 1.54 9.62
CA ALA A 305 -19.68 0.28 10.32
C ALA A 305 -20.51 -0.82 9.63
N LEU A 306 -19.89 -1.98 9.45
CA LEU A 306 -20.53 -3.19 8.96
C LEU A 306 -20.90 -4.08 10.16
N HIS A 307 -22.00 -4.79 10.06
CA HIS A 307 -22.54 -5.59 11.18
C HIS A 307 -22.64 -7.08 10.85
N ALA A 308 -22.65 -7.45 9.57
CA ALA A 308 -22.74 -8.82 9.05
C ALA A 308 -23.80 -9.66 9.81
N LYS A 309 -24.97 -9.06 10.09
CA LYS A 309 -25.98 -9.64 10.95
C LYS A 309 -26.51 -10.97 10.41
N GLY A 310 -26.28 -12.05 11.14
CA GLY A 310 -26.65 -13.40 10.75
C GLY A 310 -25.55 -14.19 10.05
N ALA A 311 -24.38 -13.60 9.83
CA ALA A 311 -23.21 -14.33 9.36
C ALA A 311 -22.68 -15.30 10.45
N ALA A 312 -21.93 -16.31 10.02
CA ALA A 312 -21.15 -17.15 10.92
C ALA A 312 -20.07 -16.30 11.65
N PRO A 313 -19.54 -16.77 12.79
CA PRO A 313 -18.43 -16.08 13.47
C PRO A 313 -17.23 -15.90 12.52
N ILE A 314 -16.65 -14.70 12.57
CA ILE A 314 -15.48 -14.31 11.77
C ILE A 314 -14.30 -14.16 12.75
N LEU A 315 -13.15 -14.72 12.39
CA LEU A 315 -11.88 -14.61 13.12
C LEU A 315 -11.00 -13.53 12.50
#